data_7a49cd6dd823d5c4a807291df6fe5cd0
#
_entry.id   7a49cd6dd823d5c4a807291df6fe5cd0
#
_cell.length_a   1.000
_cell.length_b   1.000
_cell.length_c   1.000
_cell.angle_alpha   90.00
_cell.angle_beta   90.00
_cell.angle_gamma   90.00
#
_symmetry.space_group_name_H-M   'P 1'
#
loop_
_entity.id
_entity.type
_entity.pdbx_description
1 polymer ?
#
loop_
_entity_poly.entity_id
_entity_poly.type
_entity_poly.pdbx_seq_one_letter_code
_entity_poly.pdbx_strand_id
1 'polypeptide(L)'
;MDHSASFISAKNKSLKIIVMFIAALMTFLVMTEGFSADAAAAKLSTPKMTAQINYGSEFTHPYNKQTNTIKVHWSKVKGASKYELYIKGGKYKSWKIYKTVKNTNCTVTGLQRTTSYQFRVKAVNGSAASAYSKT
;
A
#
# COMPACT_ATOMS: atom_id res chain seq x y z
N MET A 1 22.05 22.21 -72.24
CA MET A 1 21.96 20.93 -71.47
C MET A 1 21.91 21.28 -70.05
N ASP A 2 20.73 21.05 -69.48
CA ASP A 2 20.32 21.71 -68.22
C ASP A 2 20.66 20.85 -67.00
N HIS A 3 21.85 21.04 -66.43
CA HIS A 3 22.29 20.40 -65.22
C HIS A 3 21.68 21.00 -63.93
N SER A 4 21.04 22.17 -64.06
CA SER A 4 20.47 22.86 -62.87
C SER A 4 19.15 22.27 -62.40
N ALA A 5 18.31 21.77 -63.30
CA ALA A 5 17.03 21.21 -62.93
C ALA A 5 17.11 19.87 -62.17
N SER A 6 18.14 19.07 -62.39
CA SER A 6 18.38 17.82 -61.72
C SER A 6 18.78 18.02 -60.25
N PHE A 7 19.60 19.06 -59.94
CA PHE A 7 20.03 19.36 -58.57
C PHE A 7 18.90 19.87 -57.68
N ILE A 8 18.00 20.67 -58.24
CA ILE A 8 16.86 21.22 -57.50
C ILE A 8 15.87 20.13 -57.17
N SER A 9 15.65 19.17 -58.06
CA SER A 9 14.75 18.04 -57.84
C SER A 9 15.25 17.10 -56.74
N ALA A 10 16.56 16.82 -56.67
CA ALA A 10 17.14 15.98 -55.64
C ALA A 10 17.08 16.66 -54.23
N LYS A 11 17.33 17.96 -54.19
CA LYS A 11 17.26 18.74 -52.95
C LYS A 11 15.84 18.78 -52.36
N ASN A 12 14.83 18.91 -53.23
CA ASN A 12 13.42 18.90 -52.79
C ASN A 12 12.95 17.52 -52.29
N LYS A 13 13.45 16.43 -52.86
CA LYS A 13 13.16 15.08 -52.38
C LYS A 13 13.77 14.83 -50.98
N SER A 14 15.02 15.20 -50.78
CA SER A 14 15.69 15.09 -49.48
C SER A 14 15.01 15.94 -48.39
N LEU A 15 14.61 17.17 -48.75
CA LEU A 15 13.91 18.06 -47.82
C LEU A 15 12.55 17.51 -47.39
N LYS A 16 11.78 16.93 -48.34
CA LYS A 16 10.50 16.28 -48.04
C LYS A 16 10.67 15.06 -47.13
N ILE A 17 11.70 14.26 -47.33
CA ILE A 17 12.01 13.11 -46.46
C ILE A 17 12.38 13.57 -45.06
N ILE A 18 13.21 14.59 -44.92
CA ILE A 18 13.61 15.16 -43.62
C ILE A 18 12.39 15.75 -42.90
N VAL A 19 11.51 16.46 -43.57
CA VAL A 19 10.28 17.01 -42.97
C VAL A 19 9.34 15.88 -42.53
N MET A 20 9.22 14.79 -43.31
CA MET A 20 8.43 13.63 -42.89
C MET A 20 9.00 12.92 -41.67
N PHE A 21 10.32 12.79 -41.56
CA PHE A 21 10.95 12.21 -40.36
C PHE A 21 10.82 13.10 -39.15
N ILE A 22 10.91 14.41 -39.30
CA ILE A 22 10.71 15.38 -38.19
C ILE A 22 9.24 15.35 -37.75
N ALA A 23 8.27 15.28 -38.67
CA ALA A 23 6.86 15.16 -38.34
C ALA A 23 6.55 13.83 -37.61
N ALA A 24 7.14 12.71 -38.06
CA ALA A 24 7.00 11.40 -37.39
C ALA A 24 7.64 11.39 -35.97
N LEU A 25 8.79 12.06 -35.81
CA LEU A 25 9.45 12.18 -34.51
C LEU A 25 8.67 13.09 -33.56
N MET A 26 8.06 14.16 -34.06
CA MET A 26 7.18 15.04 -33.26
C MET A 26 5.89 14.34 -32.83
N THR A 27 5.29 13.52 -33.69
CA THR A 27 4.11 12.73 -33.28
C THR A 27 4.42 11.62 -32.33
N PHE A 28 5.64 11.07 -32.35
CA PHE A 28 6.08 10.07 -31.34
C PHE A 28 6.38 10.73 -30.01
N LEU A 29 6.90 11.96 -30.00
CA LEU A 29 7.19 12.69 -28.75
C LEU A 29 5.93 13.16 -28.03
N VAL A 30 4.83 13.46 -28.76
CA VAL A 30 3.55 13.87 -28.17
C VAL A 30 2.79 12.66 -27.57
N MET A 31 3.09 11.42 -28.00
CA MET A 31 2.47 10.21 -27.44
C MET A 31 3.09 9.75 -26.12
N THR A 32 4.20 10.34 -25.67
CA THR A 32 4.83 9.97 -24.39
C THR A 32 4.42 10.86 -23.21
N GLU A 33 3.68 11.94 -23.43
CA GLU A 33 3.20 12.83 -22.36
C GLU A 33 1.79 12.49 -21.83
N GLY A 34 1.21 11.37 -22.26
CA GLY A 34 -0.15 10.96 -21.88
C GLY A 34 -0.23 9.81 -20.89
N PHE A 35 0.86 9.25 -20.40
CA PHE A 35 0.85 8.19 -19.42
C PHE A 35 1.41 8.65 -18.07
N SER A 36 0.98 9.81 -17.60
CA SER A 36 0.79 9.99 -16.17
C SER A 36 -0.42 9.16 -15.81
N ALA A 37 -0.22 7.87 -15.66
CA ALA A 37 -1.04 7.09 -14.78
C ALA A 37 -0.73 7.61 -13.37
N ASP A 38 -1.28 8.76 -13.04
CA ASP A 38 -1.63 9.09 -11.68
C ASP A 38 -2.73 8.08 -11.28
N ALA A 39 -2.31 6.84 -11.19
CA ALA A 39 -3.00 5.85 -10.41
C ALA A 39 -2.87 6.39 -8.99
N ALA A 40 -3.72 7.35 -8.65
CA ALA A 40 -3.96 7.75 -7.29
C ALA A 40 -4.08 6.45 -6.51
N ALA A 41 -3.04 6.14 -5.73
CA ALA A 41 -2.92 4.84 -5.08
C ALA A 41 -4.22 4.63 -4.32
N ALA A 42 -5.03 3.68 -4.81
CA ALA A 42 -6.41 3.52 -4.38
C ALA A 42 -6.41 3.43 -2.86
N LYS A 43 -6.90 4.48 -2.21
CA LYS A 43 -6.85 4.62 -0.75
C LYS A 43 -7.56 3.42 -0.15
N LEU A 44 -6.80 2.59 0.55
CA LEU A 44 -7.36 1.43 1.23
C LEU A 44 -8.37 1.87 2.30
N SER A 45 -9.49 1.18 2.38
CA SER A 45 -10.47 1.41 3.44
C SER A 45 -9.87 1.07 4.81
N THR A 46 -10.35 1.74 5.85
CA THR A 46 -9.88 1.52 7.22
C THR A 46 -10.40 0.18 7.75
N PRO A 47 -9.55 -0.71 8.27
CA PRO A 47 -10.01 -1.93 8.94
C PRO A 47 -10.85 -1.57 10.17
N LYS A 48 -11.88 -2.39 10.44
CA LYS A 48 -12.68 -2.27 11.66
C LYS A 48 -12.28 -3.36 12.63
N MET A 49 -11.99 -3.02 13.88
CA MET A 49 -11.78 -4.00 14.93
C MET A 49 -13.12 -4.72 15.20
N THR A 50 -13.15 -6.04 15.10
CA THR A 50 -14.40 -6.82 15.20
C THR A 50 -14.54 -7.52 16.53
N ALA A 51 -13.45 -8.06 17.06
CA ALA A 51 -13.44 -8.71 18.36
C ALA A 51 -12.05 -8.71 18.98
N GLN A 52 -12.02 -8.71 20.29
CA GLN A 52 -10.81 -8.97 21.09
C GLN A 52 -11.16 -10.10 22.05
N ILE A 53 -10.49 -11.22 21.91
CA ILE A 53 -10.69 -12.36 22.78
C ILE A 53 -9.53 -12.41 23.78
N ASN A 54 -9.85 -12.20 25.04
CA ASN A 54 -8.92 -12.37 26.14
C ASN A 54 -8.90 -13.85 26.53
N TYR A 55 -7.84 -14.55 26.19
CA TYR A 55 -7.67 -15.95 26.59
C TYR A 55 -7.35 -16.11 28.10
N GLY A 56 -7.63 -15.12 28.91
CA GLY A 56 -7.41 -15.17 30.34
C GLY A 56 -8.66 -15.02 31.19
N SER A 57 -9.82 -14.80 30.57
CA SER A 57 -11.09 -14.59 31.26
C SER A 57 -12.00 -15.80 31.23
N GLU A 58 -11.59 -16.93 30.69
CA GLU A 58 -12.35 -18.16 30.86
C GLU A 58 -12.22 -18.63 32.31
N PHE A 59 -13.30 -18.48 33.04
CA PHE A 59 -13.49 -18.67 34.47
C PHE A 59 -13.28 -20.10 34.99
N THR A 60 -12.75 -20.99 34.17
CA THR A 60 -12.65 -22.41 34.50
C THR A 60 -11.27 -22.90 34.85
N HIS A 61 -10.25 -22.02 34.87
CA HIS A 61 -8.89 -22.45 35.14
C HIS A 61 -8.23 -21.74 36.31
N PRO A 62 -7.42 -22.46 37.12
CA PRO A 62 -6.72 -21.89 38.23
C PRO A 62 -5.85 -20.71 37.78
N TYR A 63 -5.79 -19.70 38.62
CA TYR A 63 -5.18 -18.39 38.40
C TYR A 63 -3.75 -18.38 37.78
N ASN A 64 -3.06 -19.49 37.88
CA ASN A 64 -1.70 -19.67 37.38
C ASN A 64 -1.60 -19.87 35.86
N LYS A 65 -2.69 -20.10 35.16
CA LYS A 65 -2.75 -20.28 33.69
C LYS A 65 -3.43 -19.14 32.95
N GLN A 66 -3.65 -18.01 33.58
CA GLN A 66 -4.11 -16.83 32.86
C GLN A 66 -3.05 -16.44 31.84
N THR A 67 -3.31 -16.76 30.61
CA THR A 67 -2.41 -16.46 29.51
C THR A 67 -2.38 -14.95 29.30
N ASN A 68 -1.19 -14.37 29.35
CA ASN A 68 -0.93 -12.99 29.02
C ASN A 68 -1.09 -12.78 27.51
N THR A 69 -2.24 -13.16 26.96
CA THR A 69 -2.45 -13.34 25.53
C THR A 69 -3.80 -12.77 25.13
N ILE A 70 -3.80 -11.95 24.11
CA ILE A 70 -5.03 -11.38 23.50
C ILE A 70 -5.02 -11.72 22.01
N LYS A 71 -6.11 -12.27 21.52
CA LYS A 71 -6.34 -12.44 20.08
C LYS A 71 -7.14 -11.27 19.56
N VAL A 72 -6.55 -10.53 18.63
CA VAL A 72 -7.14 -9.34 18.02
C VAL A 72 -7.64 -9.70 16.63
N HIS A 73 -8.86 -9.31 16.30
CA HIS A 73 -9.50 -9.53 15.01
C HIS A 73 -9.94 -8.22 14.37
N TRP A 74 -9.97 -8.19 13.04
CA TRP A 74 -10.43 -7.04 12.27
C TRP A 74 -11.05 -7.46 10.94
N SER A 75 -11.79 -6.55 10.32
CA SER A 75 -12.42 -6.79 9.03
C SER A 75 -11.40 -6.83 7.89
N LYS A 76 -11.63 -7.72 6.92
CA LYS A 76 -10.86 -7.77 5.69
C LYS A 76 -11.03 -6.46 4.90
N VAL A 77 -9.94 -5.94 4.36
CA VAL A 77 -9.93 -4.76 3.50
C VAL A 77 -9.62 -5.20 2.08
N LYS A 78 -10.50 -4.82 1.13
CA LYS A 78 -10.30 -5.11 -0.29
C LYS A 78 -9.02 -4.42 -0.77
N GLY A 79 -8.17 -5.17 -1.47
CA GLY A 79 -6.90 -4.65 -1.99
C GLY A 79 -5.75 -4.63 -0.98
N ALA A 80 -5.96 -4.97 0.29
CA ALA A 80 -4.87 -5.09 1.24
C ALA A 80 -4.05 -6.36 1.00
N SER A 81 -2.74 -6.24 0.99
CA SER A 81 -1.79 -7.37 0.91
C SER A 81 -1.33 -7.83 2.30
N LYS A 82 -1.37 -6.95 3.27
CA LYS A 82 -0.96 -7.18 4.66
C LYS A 82 -1.58 -6.18 5.61
N TYR A 83 -1.48 -6.46 6.91
CA TYR A 83 -1.94 -5.61 8.00
C TYR A 83 -0.81 -5.40 9.00
N GLU A 84 -0.70 -4.18 9.50
CA GLU A 84 0.21 -3.82 10.57
C GLU A 84 -0.60 -3.66 11.86
N LEU A 85 -0.39 -4.54 12.83
CA LEU A 85 -0.97 -4.43 14.16
C LEU A 85 -0.06 -3.59 15.05
N TYR A 86 -0.62 -2.55 15.62
CA TYR A 86 0.05 -1.66 16.57
C TYR A 86 -0.45 -1.91 17.98
N ILE A 87 0.43 -1.75 18.94
CA ILE A 87 0.18 -1.90 20.37
C ILE A 87 0.66 -0.66 21.15
N LYS A 88 -0.09 -0.31 22.18
CA LYS A 88 0.30 0.66 23.21
C LYS A 88 -0.17 0.15 24.58
N GLY A 89 0.61 0.37 25.63
CA GLY A 89 0.31 -0.04 27.01
C GLY A 89 1.40 -0.88 27.62
N GLY A 90 1.42 -1.00 28.93
CA GLY A 90 2.45 -1.71 29.67
C GLY A 90 3.86 -1.20 29.35
N LYS A 91 4.73 -2.08 28.87
CA LYS A 91 6.09 -1.74 28.43
C LYS A 91 6.11 -0.87 27.15
N TYR A 92 5.03 -0.83 26.39
CA TYR A 92 4.92 -0.02 25.17
C TYR A 92 4.38 1.37 25.49
N LYS A 93 5.22 2.30 25.86
CA LYS A 93 4.85 3.67 26.29
C LYS A 93 4.24 4.50 25.14
N SER A 94 4.57 4.19 23.89
CA SER A 94 4.02 4.79 22.66
C SER A 94 3.53 3.71 21.72
N TRP A 95 2.79 4.12 20.66
CA TRP A 95 2.37 3.20 19.62
C TRP A 95 3.57 2.58 18.90
N LYS A 96 3.64 1.26 18.90
CA LYS A 96 4.65 0.48 18.19
C LYS A 96 4.01 -0.59 17.33
N ILE A 97 4.61 -0.91 16.19
CA ILE A 97 4.23 -2.10 15.42
C ILE A 97 4.57 -3.32 16.26
N TYR A 98 3.55 -4.09 16.57
CA TYR A 98 3.71 -5.38 17.23
C TYR A 98 4.07 -6.46 16.21
N LYS A 99 3.27 -6.54 15.13
CA LYS A 99 3.46 -7.54 14.07
C LYS A 99 2.80 -7.12 12.77
N THR A 100 3.39 -7.55 11.65
CA THR A 100 2.80 -7.47 10.32
C THR A 100 2.32 -8.85 9.91
N VAL A 101 1.05 -8.96 9.49
CA VAL A 101 0.40 -10.23 9.13
C VAL A 101 -0.41 -10.10 7.85
N LYS A 102 -0.64 -11.22 7.16
CA LYS A 102 -1.53 -11.28 5.99
C LYS A 102 -2.99 -11.59 6.38
N ASN A 103 -3.18 -12.25 7.52
CA ASN A 103 -4.48 -12.63 8.04
C ASN A 103 -5.19 -11.45 8.71
N THR A 104 -6.49 -11.60 8.95
CA THR A 104 -7.33 -10.59 9.63
C THR A 104 -7.38 -10.79 11.15
N ASN A 105 -6.40 -11.46 11.71
CA ASN A 105 -6.24 -11.65 13.14
C ASN A 105 -4.77 -11.79 13.52
N CYS A 106 -4.47 -11.54 14.79
CA CYS A 106 -3.15 -11.74 15.35
C CYS A 106 -3.25 -12.05 16.84
N THR A 107 -2.52 -13.05 17.29
CA THR A 107 -2.37 -13.35 18.71
C THR A 107 -1.21 -12.57 19.27
N VAL A 108 -1.48 -11.74 20.27
CA VAL A 108 -0.51 -10.94 21.01
C VAL A 108 -0.19 -11.67 22.31
N THR A 109 1.07 -11.96 22.54
CA THR A 109 1.55 -12.72 23.70
C THR A 109 2.49 -11.90 24.58
N GLY A 110 2.82 -12.40 25.77
CA GLY A 110 3.77 -11.76 26.67
C GLY A 110 3.28 -10.44 27.25
N LEU A 111 1.97 -10.29 27.40
CA LEU A 111 1.34 -9.13 28.03
C LEU A 111 1.46 -9.23 29.55
N GLN A 112 1.58 -8.09 30.20
CA GLN A 112 1.55 -8.01 31.67
C GLN A 112 0.11 -8.08 32.16
N ARG A 113 -0.12 -8.85 33.21
CA ARG A 113 -1.42 -8.90 33.91
C ARG A 113 -1.76 -7.53 34.50
N THR A 114 -3.04 -7.31 34.71
CA THR A 114 -3.57 -6.07 35.32
C THR A 114 -3.14 -4.77 34.60
N THR A 115 -2.72 -4.89 33.35
CA THR A 115 -2.27 -3.77 32.54
C THR A 115 -3.18 -3.57 31.34
N SER A 116 -3.62 -2.34 31.13
CA SER A 116 -4.43 -1.98 29.96
C SER A 116 -3.55 -1.90 28.71
N TYR A 117 -4.04 -2.48 27.62
CA TYR A 117 -3.43 -2.40 26.31
C TYR A 117 -4.42 -1.88 25.30
N GLN A 118 -3.93 -1.12 24.34
CA GLN A 118 -4.68 -0.59 23.22
C GLN A 118 -4.10 -1.15 21.93
N PHE A 119 -4.98 -1.47 20.99
CA PHE A 119 -4.61 -2.00 19.68
C PHE A 119 -5.22 -1.15 18.58
N ARG A 120 -4.51 -1.03 17.48
CA ARG A 120 -5.03 -0.48 16.23
C ARG A 120 -4.37 -1.16 15.05
N VAL A 121 -5.07 -1.22 13.93
CA VAL A 121 -4.63 -1.90 12.72
C VAL A 121 -4.64 -0.95 11.54
N LYS A 122 -3.70 -1.15 10.64
CA LYS A 122 -3.56 -0.44 9.39
C LYS A 122 -3.46 -1.46 8.26
N ALA A 123 -4.24 -1.30 7.21
CA ALA A 123 -4.13 -2.10 5.99
C ALA A 123 -3.07 -1.51 5.08
N VAL A 124 -2.29 -2.36 4.41
CA VAL A 124 -1.17 -1.94 3.57
C VAL A 124 -1.15 -2.75 2.27
N ASN A 125 -0.81 -2.09 1.16
CA ASN A 125 -0.53 -2.73 -0.12
C ASN A 125 0.55 -1.91 -0.85
N GLY A 126 1.77 -2.46 -0.96
CA GLY A 126 2.91 -1.72 -1.47
C GLY A 126 3.15 -0.45 -0.67
N SER A 127 3.14 0.70 -1.34
CA SER A 127 3.24 2.03 -0.75
C SER A 127 1.91 2.58 -0.21
N ALA A 128 0.77 2.01 -0.65
CA ALA A 128 -0.56 2.43 -0.21
C ALA A 128 -0.88 1.91 1.20
N ALA A 129 -1.47 2.76 2.01
CA ALA A 129 -1.87 2.42 3.36
C ALA A 129 -3.21 3.07 3.74
N SER A 130 -4.00 2.39 4.57
CA SER A 130 -5.23 2.94 5.14
C SER A 130 -4.96 3.89 6.31
N ALA A 131 -5.99 4.56 6.78
CA ALA A 131 -5.99 5.13 8.12
C ALA A 131 -5.94 3.99 9.19
N TYR A 132 -5.62 4.35 10.41
CA TYR A 132 -5.70 3.41 11.54
C TYR A 132 -7.14 3.09 11.89
N SER A 133 -7.41 1.85 12.29
CA SER A 133 -8.68 1.48 12.93
C SER A 133 -8.93 2.31 14.20
N LYS A 134 -10.19 2.41 14.62
CA LYS A 134 -10.50 2.84 15.99
C LYS A 134 -9.86 1.84 16.98
N THR A 135 -9.52 2.34 18.14
CA THR A 135 -8.93 1.55 19.25
C THR A 135 -10.01 0.76 19.96
#